data_345cb96f0b55d456a0f30e3afb9f2e2f
#
_entry.id   345cb96f0b55d456a0f30e3afb9f2e2f
#
_cell.length_a   1.000
_cell.length_b   1.000
_cell.length_c   1.000
_cell.angle_alpha   90.00
_cell.angle_beta   90.00
_cell.angle_gamma   90.00
#
_symmetry.space_group_name_H-M   'P 1'
#
loop_
_entity.id
_entity.type
_entity.pdbx_description
1 polymer ?
#
loop_
_entity_poly.entity_id
_entity_poly.type
_entity_poly.pdbx_seq_one_letter_code
_entity_poly.pdbx_strand_id
1 'polypeptide(L)'
;MIITNKQGLPAPVVALLTRNYYSKGRSQYSVTEIISPPRIKRLREQYDDVIELDVTDLIATQFGTFMHGKLEMFEIENHINEERLFTEVNGATFSGQIDLQEVRPEGVIITDYKFVKAWSAMNGKDSWETQLNIYKWLVETVKKTPVIGLNVCAFIKDFDKNSAARNEAYPVAEVVMIGIKLWDAVKTESYIRERIESHKEAKMRHDFGEDLQLCTDEERWAKETVYAVKKEGRKTAIRLFKNIEEATELAGKE
;
A
#
# COMPACT_ATOMS: atom_id res chain seq x y z
N MET A 1 -11.87 -15.87 8.34
CA MET A 1 -10.60 -16.24 7.65
C MET A 1 -10.03 -17.48 8.28
N ILE A 2 -9.64 -18.47 7.48
CA ILE A 2 -9.07 -19.74 7.91
C ILE A 2 -7.55 -19.62 7.86
N ILE A 3 -6.87 -19.75 9.00
CA ILE A 3 -5.41 -19.69 9.07
C ILE A 3 -4.84 -21.10 9.01
N THR A 4 -3.93 -21.35 8.07
CA THR A 4 -3.23 -22.64 7.93
C THR A 4 -1.76 -22.51 8.32
N ASN A 5 -1.13 -23.63 8.66
CA ASN A 5 0.30 -23.75 8.97
C ASN A 5 0.89 -24.90 8.15
N LYS A 6 0.94 -24.72 6.83
CA LYS A 6 1.35 -25.77 5.88
C LYS A 6 2.81 -26.19 6.05
N GLN A 7 3.65 -25.32 6.61
CA GLN A 7 5.07 -25.57 6.87
C GLN A 7 5.35 -26.19 8.25
N GLY A 8 4.32 -26.36 9.09
CA GLY A 8 4.50 -26.90 10.45
C GLY A 8 5.35 -26.01 11.36
N LEU A 9 5.19 -24.67 11.25
CA LEU A 9 5.94 -23.72 12.07
C LEU A 9 5.63 -23.93 13.56
N PRO A 10 6.62 -23.70 14.46
CA PRO A 10 6.42 -23.77 15.90
C PRO A 10 5.33 -22.84 16.41
N ALA A 11 4.56 -23.26 17.41
CA ALA A 11 3.44 -22.50 17.96
C ALA A 11 3.77 -21.04 18.34
N PRO A 12 4.92 -20.69 18.94
CA PRO A 12 5.27 -19.28 19.20
C PRO A 12 5.41 -18.44 17.92
N VAL A 13 5.90 -19.03 16.82
CA VAL A 13 6.02 -18.35 15.52
C VAL A 13 4.64 -18.11 14.93
N VAL A 14 3.76 -19.11 14.96
CA VAL A 14 2.37 -18.96 14.50
C VAL A 14 1.67 -17.87 15.31
N ALA A 15 1.79 -17.89 16.64
CA ALA A 15 1.18 -16.88 17.51
C ALA A 15 1.69 -15.46 17.21
N LEU A 16 2.98 -15.30 16.95
CA LEU A 16 3.56 -14.01 16.53
C LEU A 16 2.98 -13.54 15.20
N LEU A 17 2.92 -14.42 14.21
CA LEU A 17 2.50 -14.05 12.84
C LEU A 17 0.99 -13.78 12.73
N THR A 18 0.16 -14.41 13.56
CA THR A 18 -1.30 -14.25 13.54
C THR A 18 -1.81 -13.14 14.44
N ARG A 19 -0.95 -12.56 15.28
CA ARG A 19 -1.36 -11.49 16.20
C ARG A 19 -1.66 -10.21 15.43
N ASN A 20 -2.88 -9.71 15.58
CA ASN A 20 -3.29 -8.45 15.00
C ASN A 20 -3.11 -7.31 16.01
N TYR A 21 -2.26 -6.35 15.67
CA TYR A 21 -2.02 -5.14 16.47
C TYR A 21 -2.72 -3.90 15.91
N TYR A 22 -3.30 -4.02 14.70
CA TYR A 22 -3.89 -2.88 14.03
C TYR A 22 -5.22 -2.47 14.66
N SER A 23 -5.34 -1.20 14.94
CA SER A 23 -6.61 -0.57 15.31
C SER A 23 -6.75 0.77 14.60
N LYS A 24 -7.91 1.03 14.02
CA LYS A 24 -8.24 2.36 13.48
C LYS A 24 -8.85 3.29 14.54
N GLY A 25 -8.84 2.87 15.81
CA GLY A 25 -9.48 3.60 16.90
C GLY A 25 -10.98 3.76 16.67
N ARG A 26 -11.50 4.96 16.94
CA ARG A 26 -12.92 5.30 16.78
C ARG A 26 -13.33 5.71 15.36
N SER A 27 -12.43 5.67 14.37
CA SER A 27 -12.75 6.14 13.04
C SER A 27 -13.56 5.12 12.23
N GLN A 28 -14.46 5.62 11.39
CA GLN A 28 -15.20 4.81 10.43
C GLN A 28 -14.30 4.40 9.27
N TYR A 29 -13.43 5.31 8.83
CA TYR A 29 -12.48 5.08 7.75
C TYR A 29 -11.06 5.47 8.17
N SER A 30 -10.05 4.72 7.69
CA SER A 30 -8.64 5.06 7.83
C SER A 30 -8.01 5.40 6.48
N VAL A 31 -6.85 6.06 6.50
CA VAL A 31 -6.08 6.40 5.28
C VAL A 31 -5.81 5.15 4.44
N THR A 32 -5.29 4.10 5.04
CA THR A 32 -4.99 2.85 4.33
C THR A 32 -6.23 2.16 3.78
N GLU A 33 -7.38 2.32 4.45
CA GLU A 33 -8.66 1.79 4.00
C GLU A 33 -9.17 2.50 2.75
N ILE A 34 -9.20 3.84 2.75
CA ILE A 34 -9.74 4.58 1.61
C ILE A 34 -8.88 4.50 0.35
N ILE A 35 -7.57 4.29 0.49
CA ILE A 35 -6.67 4.05 -0.65
C ILE A 35 -6.96 2.69 -1.30
N SER A 36 -7.38 1.71 -0.52
CA SER A 36 -7.72 0.37 -1.02
C SER A 36 -9.01 0.36 -1.83
N PRO A 37 -9.16 -0.54 -2.82
CA PRO A 37 -10.40 -0.64 -3.58
C PRO A 37 -11.60 -1.01 -2.69
N PRO A 38 -12.71 -0.25 -2.75
CA PRO A 38 -13.91 -0.51 -1.92
C PRO A 38 -14.47 -1.92 -2.11
N ARG A 39 -14.49 -2.40 -3.36
CA ARG A 39 -14.95 -3.76 -3.72
C ARG A 39 -14.18 -4.85 -2.97
N ILE A 40 -12.84 -4.74 -2.94
CA ILE A 40 -12.00 -5.76 -2.29
C ILE A 40 -12.32 -5.84 -0.80
N LYS A 41 -12.54 -4.70 -0.14
CA LYS A 41 -12.93 -4.68 1.26
C LYS A 41 -14.24 -5.43 1.49
N ARG A 42 -15.29 -5.15 0.70
CA ARG A 42 -16.59 -5.81 0.85
C ARG A 42 -16.52 -7.30 0.56
N LEU A 43 -15.81 -7.71 -0.48
CA LEU A 43 -15.64 -9.13 -0.79
C LEU A 43 -14.86 -9.87 0.31
N ARG A 44 -13.84 -9.24 0.91
CA ARG A 44 -13.14 -9.85 2.06
C ARG A 44 -14.05 -10.03 3.26
N GLU A 45 -14.91 -9.08 3.57
CA GLU A 45 -15.90 -9.21 4.64
C GLU A 45 -16.93 -10.29 4.34
N GLN A 46 -17.41 -10.35 3.10
CA GLN A 46 -18.41 -11.35 2.66
C GLN A 46 -17.86 -12.80 2.68
N TYR A 47 -16.60 -12.99 2.35
CA TYR A 47 -15.97 -14.31 2.22
C TYR A 47 -14.94 -14.60 3.31
N ASP A 48 -15.00 -13.88 4.44
CA ASP A 48 -14.02 -14.01 5.52
C ASP A 48 -13.95 -15.44 6.07
N ASP A 49 -15.06 -16.13 6.12
CA ASP A 49 -15.20 -17.51 6.62
C ASP A 49 -14.59 -18.58 5.69
N VAL A 50 -14.41 -18.28 4.40
CA VAL A 50 -13.88 -19.21 3.39
C VAL A 50 -12.50 -18.81 2.86
N ILE A 51 -12.04 -17.60 3.11
CA ILE A 51 -10.68 -17.17 2.72
C ILE A 51 -9.66 -17.93 3.54
N GLU A 52 -8.81 -18.73 2.87
CA GLU A 52 -7.68 -19.40 3.46
C GLU A 52 -6.41 -18.56 3.30
N LEU A 53 -5.64 -18.44 4.39
CA LEU A 53 -4.35 -17.75 4.42
C LEU A 53 -3.34 -18.59 5.19
N ASP A 54 -2.18 -18.85 4.61
CA ASP A 54 -1.11 -19.52 5.35
C ASP A 54 -0.34 -18.55 6.24
N VAL A 55 0.10 -18.99 7.41
CA VAL A 55 0.87 -18.15 8.33
C VAL A 55 2.10 -17.53 7.68
N THR A 56 2.69 -18.17 6.68
CA THR A 56 3.86 -17.67 5.96
C THR A 56 3.54 -16.43 5.11
N ASP A 57 2.29 -16.25 4.69
CA ASP A 57 1.85 -15.06 3.92
C ASP A 57 1.82 -13.80 4.81
N LEU A 58 1.78 -13.97 6.12
CA LEU A 58 1.73 -12.88 7.10
C LEU A 58 3.12 -12.33 7.48
N ILE A 59 4.20 -13.03 7.14
CA ILE A 59 5.58 -12.66 7.55
C ILE A 59 5.92 -11.22 7.19
N ALA A 60 5.65 -10.79 5.96
CA ALA A 60 6.02 -9.46 5.50
C ALA A 60 5.26 -8.35 6.26
N THR A 61 3.97 -8.58 6.54
CA THR A 61 3.13 -7.65 7.29
C THR A 61 3.57 -7.56 8.75
N GLN A 62 3.83 -8.71 9.38
CA GLN A 62 4.26 -8.75 10.78
C GLN A 62 5.66 -8.17 10.98
N PHE A 63 6.55 -8.34 10.01
CA PHE A 63 7.87 -7.72 10.07
C PHE A 63 7.78 -6.18 10.03
N GLY A 64 6.90 -5.64 9.18
CA GLY A 64 6.57 -4.21 9.18
C GLY A 64 6.07 -3.75 10.55
N THR A 65 5.03 -4.40 11.07
CA THR A 65 4.45 -4.09 12.38
C THR A 65 5.48 -4.13 13.51
N PHE A 66 6.35 -5.15 13.52
CA PHE A 66 7.42 -5.27 14.51
C PHE A 66 8.40 -4.10 14.46
N MET A 67 8.81 -3.69 13.27
CA MET A 67 9.74 -2.57 13.10
C MET A 67 9.11 -1.23 13.49
N HIS A 68 7.85 -0.98 13.11
CA HIS A 68 7.10 0.19 13.57
C HIS A 68 7.08 0.26 15.10
N GLY A 69 6.67 -0.83 15.77
CA GLY A 69 6.64 -0.89 17.24
C GLY A 69 8.02 -0.75 17.91
N LYS A 70 9.12 -1.06 17.19
CA LYS A 70 10.47 -0.79 17.70
C LYS A 70 10.87 0.66 17.49
N LEU A 71 10.58 1.26 16.36
CA LEU A 71 10.89 2.66 16.07
C LEU A 71 10.09 3.62 16.96
N GLU A 72 8.83 3.28 17.27
CA GLU A 72 7.97 4.04 18.19
C GLU A 72 8.60 4.21 19.60
N MET A 73 9.42 3.25 20.04
CA MET A 73 10.04 3.30 21.39
C MET A 73 11.13 4.36 21.52
N PHE A 74 11.61 4.96 20.45
CA PHE A 74 12.67 5.96 20.48
C PHE A 74 12.08 7.37 20.58
N GLU A 75 12.12 7.93 21.78
CA GLU A 75 11.77 9.33 22.04
C GLU A 75 12.95 10.24 21.66
N ILE A 76 12.79 11.01 20.61
CA ILE A 76 13.79 11.96 20.11
C ILE A 76 13.16 13.36 20.11
N GLU A 77 13.90 14.35 20.58
CA GLU A 77 13.43 15.73 20.61
C GLU A 77 12.96 16.19 19.22
N ASN A 78 11.87 16.93 19.17
CA ASN A 78 11.20 17.39 17.94
C ASN A 78 10.71 16.29 17.00
N HIS A 79 10.58 15.05 17.47
CA HIS A 79 10.01 13.94 16.73
C HIS A 79 8.74 13.43 17.42
N ILE A 80 7.70 13.16 16.60
CA ILE A 80 6.43 12.58 17.05
C ILE A 80 6.23 11.29 16.29
N ASN A 81 6.21 10.17 17.02
CA ASN A 81 6.08 8.82 16.46
C ASN A 81 4.63 8.33 16.55
N GLU A 82 4.19 7.59 15.52
CA GLU A 82 2.93 6.81 15.49
C GLU A 82 1.68 7.60 15.93
N GLU A 83 1.66 8.93 15.68
CA GLU A 83 0.53 9.78 16.06
C GLU A 83 -0.67 9.53 15.16
N ARG A 84 -1.81 9.23 15.80
CA ARG A 84 -3.08 9.10 15.09
C ARG A 84 -3.88 10.38 15.16
N LEU A 85 -4.16 10.97 14.00
CA LEU A 85 -5.00 12.14 13.84
C LEU A 85 -6.40 11.75 13.36
N PHE A 86 -7.40 12.49 13.84
CA PHE A 86 -8.81 12.29 13.53
C PHE A 86 -9.44 13.56 13.00
N THR A 87 -10.32 13.44 12.02
CA THR A 87 -11.16 14.53 11.51
C THR A 87 -12.48 13.98 11.00
N GLU A 88 -13.37 14.84 10.57
CA GLU A 88 -14.61 14.45 9.90
C GLU A 88 -14.59 14.87 8.43
N VAL A 89 -14.99 13.94 7.57
CA VAL A 89 -15.13 14.17 6.12
C VAL A 89 -16.43 13.55 5.65
N ASN A 90 -17.25 14.33 4.97
CA ASN A 90 -18.56 13.90 4.46
C ASN A 90 -19.44 13.23 5.56
N GLY A 91 -19.41 13.73 6.80
CA GLY A 91 -20.15 13.17 7.92
C GLY A 91 -19.65 11.80 8.42
N ALA A 92 -18.42 11.43 8.07
CA ALA A 92 -17.77 10.21 8.57
C ALA A 92 -16.48 10.56 9.33
N THR A 93 -16.24 9.90 10.45
CA THR A 93 -14.98 10.03 11.19
C THR A 93 -13.85 9.33 10.41
N PHE A 94 -12.83 10.10 10.08
CA PHE A 94 -11.67 9.69 9.29
C PHE A 94 -10.38 9.81 10.11
N SER A 95 -9.44 8.86 9.97
CA SER A 95 -8.17 8.92 10.69
C SER A 95 -6.98 8.42 9.88
N GLY A 96 -5.80 8.90 10.24
CA GLY A 96 -4.51 8.38 9.79
C GLY A 96 -3.54 8.28 10.96
N GLN A 97 -2.76 7.21 11.01
CA GLN A 97 -1.63 7.07 11.91
C GLN A 97 -0.37 7.35 11.12
N ILE A 98 0.40 8.32 11.59
CA ILE A 98 1.60 8.83 10.91
C ILE A 98 2.81 8.27 11.63
N ASP A 99 3.67 7.56 10.90
CA ASP A 99 4.80 6.84 11.49
C ASP A 99 5.78 7.80 12.18
N LEU A 100 6.15 8.88 11.48
CA LEU A 100 7.08 9.87 12.01
C LEU A 100 6.74 11.27 11.51
N GLN A 101 6.72 12.23 12.43
CA GLN A 101 6.68 13.66 12.15
C GLN A 101 7.90 14.33 12.77
N GLU A 102 8.76 14.91 11.95
CA GLU A 102 9.87 15.75 12.39
C GLU A 102 9.42 17.21 12.42
N VAL A 103 9.36 17.81 13.60
CA VAL A 103 8.91 19.20 13.80
C VAL A 103 10.08 20.15 13.63
N ARG A 104 9.96 21.10 12.71
CA ARG A 104 10.94 22.16 12.44
C ARG A 104 10.30 23.53 12.59
N PRO A 105 11.09 24.61 12.73
CA PRO A 105 10.53 25.98 12.81
C PRO A 105 9.62 26.33 11.62
N GLU A 106 9.93 25.85 10.42
CA GLU A 106 9.22 26.16 9.19
C GLU A 106 7.99 25.27 8.95
N GLY A 107 7.86 24.14 9.67
CA GLY A 107 6.79 23.17 9.49
C GLY A 107 7.20 21.75 9.82
N VAL A 108 6.42 20.79 9.38
CA VAL A 108 6.62 19.36 9.66
C VAL A 108 7.12 18.62 8.42
N ILE A 109 8.08 17.71 8.62
CA ILE A 109 8.42 16.68 7.63
C ILE A 109 7.81 15.36 8.08
N ILE A 110 7.03 14.73 7.19
CA ILE A 110 6.43 13.41 7.45
C ILE A 110 7.30 12.34 6.79
N THR A 111 7.63 11.30 7.54
CA THR A 111 8.31 10.11 7.03
C THR A 111 7.50 8.87 7.35
N ASP A 112 7.31 8.02 6.35
CA ASP A 112 6.62 6.74 6.43
C ASP A 112 7.63 5.60 6.23
N TYR A 113 7.60 4.59 7.10
CA TYR A 113 8.53 3.47 7.08
C TYR A 113 8.01 2.33 6.20
N LYS A 114 8.81 1.90 5.23
CA LYS A 114 8.42 0.82 4.32
C LYS A 114 9.46 -0.30 4.28
N PHE A 115 8.99 -1.55 4.45
CA PHE A 115 9.78 -2.76 4.29
C PHE A 115 9.48 -3.37 2.92
N VAL A 116 10.35 -3.14 1.94
CA VAL A 116 10.06 -3.39 0.52
C VAL A 116 11.18 -4.14 -0.18
N LYS A 117 10.91 -4.61 -1.39
CA LYS A 117 11.95 -5.10 -2.30
C LYS A 117 12.62 -3.92 -3.01
N ALA A 118 13.87 -4.13 -3.44
CA ALA A 118 14.65 -3.15 -4.19
C ALA A 118 13.87 -2.60 -5.40
N TRP A 119 13.14 -3.46 -6.11
CA TRP A 119 12.30 -3.03 -7.24
C TRP A 119 11.29 -1.94 -6.85
N SER A 120 10.66 -2.06 -5.70
CA SER A 120 9.70 -1.05 -5.23
C SER A 120 10.37 0.27 -4.82
N ALA A 121 11.58 0.20 -4.29
CA ALA A 121 12.35 1.41 -3.96
C ALA A 121 12.80 2.16 -5.22
N MET A 122 13.16 1.43 -6.27
CA MET A 122 13.57 2.00 -7.57
C MET A 122 12.42 2.66 -8.34
N ASN A 123 11.23 2.07 -8.30
CA ASN A 123 10.11 2.48 -9.14
C ASN A 123 9.06 3.29 -8.38
N GLY A 124 9.14 3.33 -7.06
CA GLY A 124 8.10 3.92 -6.22
C GLY A 124 6.78 3.15 -6.27
N LYS A 125 5.77 3.70 -5.62
CA LYS A 125 4.37 3.25 -5.73
C LYS A 125 3.46 4.45 -5.58
N ASP A 126 2.47 4.58 -6.45
CA ASP A 126 1.45 5.64 -6.40
C ASP A 126 0.73 5.67 -5.05
N SER A 127 0.56 4.49 -4.43
CA SER A 127 -0.05 4.39 -3.09
C SER A 127 0.76 5.08 -2.00
N TRP A 128 2.09 5.19 -2.12
CA TRP A 128 2.92 5.91 -1.16
C TRP A 128 2.72 7.42 -1.28
N GLU A 129 2.69 7.92 -2.54
CA GLU A 129 2.42 9.34 -2.81
C GLU A 129 1.04 9.72 -2.29
N THR A 130 0.04 8.90 -2.58
CA THR A 130 -1.33 9.10 -2.11
C THR A 130 -1.42 9.09 -0.58
N GLN A 131 -0.85 8.08 0.08
CA GLN A 131 -0.88 7.92 1.53
C GLN A 131 -0.26 9.12 2.25
N LEU A 132 0.95 9.51 1.83
CA LEU A 132 1.68 10.60 2.47
C LEU A 132 1.03 11.96 2.24
N ASN A 133 0.43 12.19 1.07
CA ASN A 133 -0.31 13.44 0.82
C ASN A 133 -1.61 13.50 1.64
N ILE A 134 -2.27 12.37 1.92
CA ILE A 134 -3.40 12.34 2.83
C ILE A 134 -2.94 12.63 4.27
N TYR A 135 -1.80 12.10 4.71
CA TYR A 135 -1.21 12.42 6.02
C TYR A 135 -0.85 13.91 6.12
N LYS A 136 -0.26 14.49 5.07
CA LYS A 136 -0.05 15.94 4.98
C LYS A 136 -1.34 16.70 5.23
N TRP A 137 -2.39 16.37 4.49
CA TRP A 137 -3.69 17.02 4.62
C TRP A 137 -4.26 16.89 6.04
N LEU A 138 -4.12 15.72 6.69
CA LEU A 138 -4.55 15.52 8.07
C LEU A 138 -3.78 16.41 9.05
N VAL A 139 -2.45 16.50 8.95
CA VAL A 139 -1.63 17.38 9.80
C VAL A 139 -2.04 18.84 9.61
N GLU A 140 -2.12 19.31 8.37
CA GLU A 140 -2.48 20.70 8.06
C GLU A 140 -3.93 21.02 8.50
N THR A 141 -4.85 20.05 8.39
CA THR A 141 -6.26 20.24 8.78
C THR A 141 -6.44 20.23 10.29
N VAL A 142 -5.81 19.29 11.00
CA VAL A 142 -6.03 19.05 12.43
C VAL A 142 -5.12 19.92 13.30
N LYS A 143 -3.81 19.95 12.97
CA LYS A 143 -2.78 20.65 13.77
C LYS A 143 -2.57 22.09 13.31
N LYS A 144 -3.08 22.48 12.14
CA LYS A 144 -2.86 23.81 11.51
C LYS A 144 -1.39 24.14 11.30
N THR A 145 -0.56 23.11 11.15
CA THR A 145 0.88 23.23 10.94
C THR A 145 1.21 22.87 9.51
N PRO A 146 1.97 23.68 8.75
CA PRO A 146 2.33 23.36 7.38
C PRO A 146 3.24 22.12 7.32
N VAL A 147 3.03 21.29 6.30
CA VAL A 147 3.92 20.18 6.00
C VAL A 147 4.83 20.56 4.84
N ILE A 148 6.12 20.56 5.10
CA ILE A 148 7.16 21.07 4.18
C ILE A 148 7.92 19.95 3.44
N GLY A 149 7.72 18.69 3.82
CA GLY A 149 8.36 17.55 3.16
C GLY A 149 7.66 16.24 3.46
N LEU A 150 7.71 15.35 2.47
CA LEU A 150 7.18 13.98 2.56
C LEU A 150 8.26 13.00 2.12
N ASN A 151 8.52 11.98 2.93
CA ASN A 151 9.53 10.97 2.65
C ASN A 151 9.01 9.56 2.92
N VAL A 152 9.52 8.61 2.15
CA VAL A 152 9.52 7.20 2.50
C VAL A 152 10.92 6.81 2.95
N CYS A 153 11.05 6.24 4.14
CA CYS A 153 12.26 5.57 4.59
C CYS A 153 12.11 4.07 4.25
N ALA A 154 12.75 3.66 3.16
CA ALA A 154 12.61 2.31 2.61
C ALA A 154 13.71 1.38 3.12
N PHE A 155 13.34 0.34 3.87
CA PHE A 155 14.18 -0.79 4.27
C PHE A 155 14.08 -1.89 3.21
N ILE A 156 15.18 -2.22 2.55
CA ILE A 156 15.22 -3.09 1.37
C ILE A 156 15.53 -4.53 1.80
N LYS A 157 14.53 -5.39 1.71
CA LYS A 157 14.60 -6.78 2.19
C LYS A 157 15.51 -7.70 1.38
N ASP A 158 15.69 -7.38 0.10
CA ASP A 158 16.44 -8.16 -0.89
C ASP A 158 17.61 -7.34 -1.46
N PHE A 159 18.22 -6.49 -0.63
CA PHE A 159 19.37 -5.69 -1.03
C PHE A 159 20.56 -6.59 -1.42
N ASP A 160 21.15 -6.29 -2.57
CA ASP A 160 22.33 -6.98 -3.08
C ASP A 160 23.45 -6.00 -3.41
N LYS A 161 24.58 -6.14 -2.73
CA LYS A 161 25.76 -5.28 -2.90
C LYS A 161 26.35 -5.32 -4.30
N ASN A 162 26.29 -6.49 -4.96
CA ASN A 162 26.82 -6.62 -6.31
C ASN A 162 25.94 -5.89 -7.33
N SER A 163 24.62 -5.94 -7.13
CA SER A 163 23.68 -5.18 -7.95
C SER A 163 23.85 -3.68 -7.76
N ALA A 164 24.05 -3.22 -6.52
CA ALA A 164 24.34 -1.82 -6.22
C ALA A 164 25.64 -1.31 -6.87
N ALA A 165 26.67 -2.15 -6.94
CA ALA A 165 27.93 -1.80 -7.58
C ALA A 165 27.87 -1.76 -9.12
N ARG A 166 26.88 -2.40 -9.74
CA ARG A 166 26.80 -2.57 -11.21
C ARG A 166 25.69 -1.79 -11.87
N ASN A 167 24.72 -1.31 -11.11
CA ASN A 167 23.52 -0.64 -11.61
C ASN A 167 23.24 0.63 -10.80
N GLU A 168 23.50 1.78 -11.40
CA GLU A 168 23.29 3.10 -10.78
C GLU A 168 21.82 3.35 -10.37
N ALA A 169 20.86 2.71 -11.05
CA ALA A 169 19.45 2.80 -10.67
C ALA A 169 19.10 1.94 -9.46
N TYR A 170 19.97 1.00 -9.04
CA TYR A 170 19.73 0.16 -7.88
C TYR A 170 20.00 0.95 -6.59
N PRO A 171 19.25 0.71 -5.49
CA PRO A 171 19.47 1.40 -4.22
C PRO A 171 20.92 1.29 -3.74
N VAL A 172 21.48 2.41 -3.29
CA VAL A 172 22.89 2.51 -2.87
C VAL A 172 23.17 1.85 -1.52
N ALA A 173 22.11 1.61 -0.71
CA ALA A 173 22.19 1.05 0.64
C ALA A 173 20.93 0.23 0.97
N GLU A 174 21.02 -0.56 2.06
CA GLU A 174 19.90 -1.34 2.60
C GLU A 174 18.74 -0.48 3.09
N VAL A 175 19.01 0.77 3.44
CA VAL A 175 18.01 1.76 3.84
C VAL A 175 18.23 3.03 3.02
N VAL A 176 17.17 3.51 2.37
CA VAL A 176 17.22 4.73 1.56
C VAL A 176 16.04 5.65 1.85
N MET A 177 16.27 6.95 1.73
CA MET A 177 15.22 7.96 1.80
C MET A 177 14.75 8.29 0.40
N ILE A 178 13.42 8.27 0.20
CA ILE A 178 12.76 8.57 -1.06
C ILE A 178 11.84 9.76 -0.86
N GLY A 179 12.17 10.89 -1.49
CA GLY A 179 11.33 12.09 -1.46
C GLY A 179 10.03 11.88 -2.22
N ILE A 180 8.92 12.32 -1.66
CA ILE A 180 7.57 12.21 -2.25
C ILE A 180 7.07 13.59 -2.63
N LYS A 181 6.45 13.68 -3.82
CA LYS A 181 5.89 14.93 -4.33
C LYS A 181 4.70 15.39 -3.50
N LEU A 182 4.70 16.68 -3.15
CA LEU A 182 3.59 17.33 -2.47
C LEU A 182 2.45 17.61 -3.46
N TRP A 183 1.23 17.23 -3.07
CA TRP A 183 0.00 17.65 -3.75
C TRP A 183 -0.51 18.95 -3.15
N ASP A 184 -1.26 19.70 -3.94
CA ASP A 184 -2.05 20.79 -3.40
C ASP A 184 -3.21 20.30 -2.53
N ALA A 185 -3.70 21.17 -1.64
CA ALA A 185 -4.72 20.82 -0.68
C ALA A 185 -6.07 20.45 -1.34
N VAL A 186 -6.42 21.13 -2.44
CA VAL A 186 -7.69 20.91 -3.14
C VAL A 186 -7.72 19.52 -3.76
N LYS A 187 -6.64 19.13 -4.45
CA LYS A 187 -6.49 17.77 -5.02
C LYS A 187 -6.63 16.72 -3.94
N THR A 188 -5.93 16.90 -2.83
CA THR A 188 -5.93 15.90 -1.74
C THR A 188 -7.31 15.77 -1.10
N GLU A 189 -7.96 16.89 -0.81
CA GLU A 189 -9.30 16.88 -0.21
C GLU A 189 -10.35 16.27 -1.14
N SER A 190 -10.31 16.60 -2.44
CA SER A 190 -11.19 16.00 -3.44
C SER A 190 -11.04 14.48 -3.46
N TYR A 191 -9.80 14.00 -3.53
CA TYR A 191 -9.52 12.57 -3.49
C TYR A 191 -10.08 11.89 -2.23
N ILE A 192 -9.85 12.45 -1.04
CA ILE A 192 -10.35 11.90 0.22
C ILE A 192 -11.88 11.80 0.20
N ARG A 193 -12.57 12.89 -0.23
CA ARG A 193 -14.02 12.94 -0.29
C ARG A 193 -14.60 11.90 -1.25
N GLU A 194 -14.04 11.80 -2.45
CA GLU A 194 -14.45 10.84 -3.47
C GLU A 194 -14.26 9.40 -2.98
N ARG A 195 -13.12 9.09 -2.36
CA ARG A 195 -12.84 7.74 -1.86
C ARG A 195 -13.78 7.35 -0.71
N ILE A 196 -14.05 8.26 0.22
CA ILE A 196 -15.00 8.01 1.31
C ILE A 196 -16.41 7.74 0.75
N GLU A 197 -16.88 8.52 -0.23
CA GLU A 197 -18.17 8.27 -0.87
C GLU A 197 -18.20 6.91 -1.60
N SER A 198 -17.14 6.57 -2.34
CA SER A 198 -17.04 5.26 -3.00
C SER A 198 -17.11 4.09 -2.00
N HIS A 199 -16.49 4.23 -0.82
CA HIS A 199 -16.57 3.22 0.24
C HIS A 199 -17.96 3.15 0.88
N LYS A 200 -18.65 4.28 1.04
CA LYS A 200 -20.05 4.31 1.52
C LYS A 200 -20.99 3.67 0.53
N GLU A 201 -20.86 4.02 -0.75
CA GLU A 201 -21.66 3.41 -1.82
C GLU A 201 -21.45 1.90 -1.90
N ALA A 202 -20.19 1.44 -1.88
CA ALA A 202 -19.90 0.03 -1.89
C ALA A 202 -20.47 -0.71 -0.67
N LYS A 203 -20.48 -0.05 0.51
CA LYS A 203 -21.12 -0.62 1.70
C LYS A 203 -22.64 -0.71 1.52
N MET A 204 -23.27 0.35 1.05
CA MET A 204 -24.71 0.38 0.82
C MET A 204 -25.13 -0.72 -0.19
N ARG A 205 -24.46 -0.81 -1.35
CA ARG A 205 -24.74 -1.86 -2.34
C ARG A 205 -24.60 -3.26 -1.75
N HIS A 206 -23.52 -3.49 -1.01
CA HIS A 206 -23.31 -4.76 -0.34
C HIS A 206 -24.42 -5.11 0.66
N ASP A 207 -24.82 -4.15 1.49
CA ASP A 207 -25.86 -4.34 2.52
C ASP A 207 -27.24 -4.62 1.88
N PHE A 208 -27.51 -4.11 0.68
CA PHE A 208 -28.72 -4.37 -0.10
C PHE A 208 -28.62 -5.58 -1.05
N GLY A 209 -27.49 -6.27 -1.09
CA GLY A 209 -27.27 -7.41 -1.98
C GLY A 209 -27.15 -7.04 -3.46
N GLU A 210 -26.80 -5.78 -3.74
CA GLU A 210 -26.55 -5.29 -5.11
C GLU A 210 -25.13 -5.60 -5.57
N ASP A 211 -24.94 -5.62 -6.89
CA ASP A 211 -23.63 -5.80 -7.49
C ASP A 211 -22.67 -4.66 -7.12
N LEU A 212 -21.49 -5.03 -6.62
CA LEU A 212 -20.43 -4.08 -6.34
C LEU A 212 -19.80 -3.56 -7.62
N GLN A 213 -19.52 -2.26 -7.67
CA GLN A 213 -18.77 -1.66 -8.78
C GLN A 213 -17.45 -2.39 -9.01
N LEU A 214 -17.09 -2.63 -10.27
CA LEU A 214 -15.81 -3.26 -10.61
C LEU A 214 -14.63 -2.34 -10.25
N CYS A 215 -13.53 -2.95 -9.85
CA CYS A 215 -12.28 -2.23 -9.67
C CYS A 215 -11.81 -1.63 -11.00
N THR A 216 -11.23 -0.43 -10.97
CA THR A 216 -10.61 0.21 -12.13
C THR A 216 -9.37 -0.59 -12.60
N ASP A 217 -8.85 -0.24 -13.76
CA ASP A 217 -7.64 -0.88 -14.28
C ASP A 217 -6.43 -0.59 -13.38
N GLU A 218 -6.33 0.62 -12.82
CA GLU A 218 -5.30 1.00 -11.84
C GLU A 218 -5.45 0.17 -10.56
N GLU A 219 -6.65 0.03 -10.03
CA GLU A 219 -6.92 -0.76 -8.81
C GLU A 219 -6.63 -2.25 -8.99
N ARG A 220 -6.70 -2.77 -10.21
CA ARG A 220 -6.37 -4.16 -10.56
C ARG A 220 -4.91 -4.35 -10.96
N TRP A 221 -4.12 -3.27 -11.05
CA TRP A 221 -2.79 -3.27 -11.69
C TRP A 221 -2.84 -3.92 -13.07
N ALA A 222 -3.88 -3.60 -13.84
CA ALA A 222 -4.08 -4.18 -15.16
C ALA A 222 -2.92 -3.75 -16.08
N LYS A 223 -2.37 -4.73 -16.78
CA LYS A 223 -1.38 -4.49 -17.83
C LYS A 223 -2.08 -4.43 -19.17
N GLU A 224 -1.46 -3.71 -20.10
CA GLU A 224 -1.91 -3.75 -21.50
C GLU A 224 -2.08 -5.20 -21.98
N THR A 225 -3.16 -5.45 -22.71
CA THR A 225 -3.36 -6.75 -23.32
C THR A 225 -2.23 -7.01 -24.33
N VAL A 226 -1.60 -8.16 -24.19
CA VAL A 226 -0.60 -8.64 -25.14
C VAL A 226 -0.99 -9.99 -25.70
N TYR A 227 -0.70 -10.20 -26.98
CA TYR A 227 -0.99 -11.42 -27.70
C TYR A 227 0.29 -12.25 -27.80
N ALA A 228 0.23 -13.47 -27.27
CA ALA A 228 1.40 -14.37 -27.20
C ALA A 228 1.31 -15.43 -28.29
N VAL A 229 2.23 -15.41 -29.24
CA VAL A 229 2.39 -16.51 -30.20
C VAL A 229 3.24 -17.59 -29.55
N LYS A 230 2.70 -18.81 -29.48
CA LYS A 230 3.35 -19.99 -28.90
C LYS A 230 3.43 -21.10 -29.94
N LYS A 231 4.53 -21.84 -29.93
CA LYS A 231 4.62 -23.11 -30.64
C LYS A 231 4.00 -24.22 -29.80
N GLU A 232 3.31 -25.14 -30.44
CA GLU A 232 2.73 -26.30 -29.77
C GLU A 232 3.77 -27.04 -28.93
N GLY A 233 3.40 -27.38 -27.68
CA GLY A 233 4.30 -28.02 -26.70
C GLY A 233 5.23 -27.06 -25.94
N ARG A 234 5.35 -25.78 -26.31
CA ARG A 234 6.18 -24.80 -25.56
C ARG A 234 5.37 -24.08 -24.46
N LYS A 235 5.97 -23.99 -23.25
CA LYS A 235 5.40 -23.21 -22.14
C LYS A 235 5.57 -21.69 -22.34
N THR A 236 6.65 -21.25 -23.01
CA THR A 236 6.98 -19.84 -23.22
C THR A 236 6.54 -19.36 -24.60
N ALA A 237 6.13 -18.09 -24.70
CA ALA A 237 5.85 -17.47 -25.99
C ALA A 237 7.13 -17.32 -26.82
N ILE A 238 6.99 -17.48 -28.15
CA ILE A 238 8.03 -17.15 -29.13
C ILE A 238 8.21 -15.63 -29.14
N ARG A 239 7.07 -14.91 -29.20
CA ARG A 239 7.01 -13.45 -29.21
C ARG A 239 5.71 -12.94 -28.63
N LEU A 240 5.76 -11.74 -28.03
CA LEU A 240 4.61 -10.98 -27.55
C LEU A 240 4.36 -9.80 -28.49
N PHE A 241 3.09 -9.56 -28.79
CA PHE A 241 2.63 -8.45 -29.63
C PHE A 241 1.59 -7.62 -28.88
N LYS A 242 1.54 -6.32 -29.18
CA LYS A 242 0.46 -5.43 -28.70
C LYS A 242 -0.77 -5.46 -29.62
N ASN A 243 -0.59 -5.91 -30.85
CA ASN A 243 -1.64 -6.02 -31.86
C ASN A 243 -1.92 -7.49 -32.20
N ILE A 244 -3.21 -7.85 -32.25
CA ILE A 244 -3.67 -9.20 -32.58
C ILE A 244 -3.36 -9.58 -34.03
N GLU A 245 -3.40 -8.60 -34.97
CA GLU A 245 -3.15 -8.84 -36.40
C GLU A 245 -1.70 -9.29 -36.60
N GLU A 246 -0.73 -8.60 -36.00
CA GLU A 246 0.69 -8.98 -36.05
C GLU A 246 0.94 -10.37 -35.44
N ALA A 247 0.25 -10.66 -34.33
CA ALA A 247 0.35 -11.95 -33.67
C ALA A 247 -0.21 -13.07 -34.57
N THR A 248 -1.35 -12.84 -35.24
CA THR A 248 -1.99 -13.79 -36.16
C THR A 248 -1.13 -14.01 -37.39
N GLU A 249 -0.53 -12.95 -37.94
CA GLU A 249 0.40 -13.06 -39.08
C GLU A 249 1.59 -13.97 -38.79
N LEU A 250 2.20 -13.82 -37.60
CA LEU A 250 3.31 -14.69 -37.17
C LEU A 250 2.81 -16.14 -36.95
N ALA A 251 1.66 -16.32 -36.31
CA ALA A 251 1.11 -17.63 -36.02
C ALA A 251 0.77 -18.41 -37.29
N GLY A 252 0.40 -17.71 -38.39
CA GLY A 252 0.16 -18.33 -39.68
C GLY A 252 1.40 -18.71 -40.49
N LYS A 253 2.58 -18.27 -40.04
CA LYS A 253 3.91 -18.56 -40.67
C LYS A 253 4.67 -19.68 -39.97
N GLU A 254 4.28 -20.09 -38.78
CA GLU A 254 4.90 -21.13 -37.92
C GLU A 254 4.12 -22.45 -37.98
#